data_5d48bb9bf16d4dff2ec68ff908313c51
#
_entry.id   5d48bb9bf16d4dff2ec68ff908313c51
#
_cell.length_a   1.000
_cell.length_b   1.000
_cell.length_c   1.000
_cell.angle_alpha   90.00
_cell.angle_beta   90.00
_cell.angle_gamma   90.00
#
_symmetry.space_group_name_H-M   'P 1'
#
loop_
_entity.id
_entity.type
_entity.pdbx_description
1 polymer ?
#
loop_
_entity_poly.entity_id
_entity_poly.type
_entity_poly.pdbx_seq_one_letter_code
_entity_poly.pdbx_strand_id
1 'polypeptide(L)'
;MASSTNTAETRDALRDLHRALIGAARAQYEREYGAVGGPAELLRLLSEDAFFEWLRPLSRMIVEFDSEQTVSRAAVEALLRPSSLFGQRYSAVLQEDPQVAGSHARLRGALKRLEMN
;
A
#
# COMPACT_ATOMS: atom_id res chain seq x y z
N MET A 1 -5.34 -20.01 -16.55
CA MET A 1 -3.96 -20.05 -16.06
C MET A 1 -3.89 -19.65 -14.59
N ALA A 2 -3.25 -20.48 -13.79
CA ALA A 2 -3.13 -20.25 -12.35
C ALA A 2 -2.43 -18.92 -12.04
N SER A 3 -1.43 -18.54 -12.83
CA SER A 3 -0.68 -17.30 -12.66
C SER A 3 -1.56 -16.05 -12.77
N SER A 4 -2.58 -16.10 -13.65
CA SER A 4 -3.49 -14.97 -13.84
C SER A 4 -4.32 -14.72 -12.58
N THR A 5 -4.84 -15.78 -11.96
CA THR A 5 -5.61 -15.68 -10.72
C THR A 5 -4.73 -15.17 -9.56
N ASN A 6 -3.51 -15.68 -9.45
CA ASN A 6 -2.58 -15.27 -8.40
C ASN A 6 -2.14 -13.82 -8.58
N THR A 7 -1.99 -13.39 -9.83
CA THR A 7 -1.67 -11.99 -10.15
C THR A 7 -2.79 -11.06 -9.71
N ALA A 8 -4.04 -11.42 -10.02
CA ALA A 8 -5.21 -10.63 -9.61
C ALA A 8 -5.32 -10.58 -8.08
N GLU A 9 -5.11 -11.70 -7.40
CA GLU A 9 -5.13 -11.76 -5.93
C GLU A 9 -4.08 -10.83 -5.33
N THR A 10 -2.87 -10.82 -5.89
CA THR A 10 -1.79 -9.97 -5.40
C THR A 10 -2.12 -8.49 -5.61
N ARG A 11 -2.68 -8.13 -6.77
CA ARG A 11 -3.10 -6.74 -7.01
C ARG A 11 -4.18 -6.31 -6.04
N ASP A 12 -5.16 -7.18 -5.75
CA ASP A 12 -6.20 -6.88 -4.77
C ASP A 12 -5.62 -6.69 -3.37
N ALA A 13 -4.66 -7.53 -3.00
CA ALA A 13 -3.99 -7.41 -1.70
C ALA A 13 -3.20 -6.10 -1.60
N LEU A 14 -2.58 -5.65 -2.69
CA LEU A 14 -1.88 -4.36 -2.71
C LEU A 14 -2.86 -3.20 -2.55
N ARG A 15 -4.03 -3.26 -3.18
CA ARG A 15 -5.06 -2.22 -3.02
C ARG A 15 -5.58 -2.16 -1.59
N ASP A 16 -5.80 -3.32 -0.98
CA ASP A 16 -6.25 -3.37 0.42
C ASP A 16 -5.20 -2.79 1.36
N LEU A 17 -3.93 -3.12 1.12
CA LEU A 17 -2.83 -2.54 1.90
C LEU A 17 -2.76 -1.03 1.74
N HIS A 18 -2.90 -0.54 0.52
CA HIS A 18 -2.89 0.89 0.23
C HIS A 18 -4.02 1.60 0.96
N ARG A 19 -5.23 1.01 0.93
CA ARG A 19 -6.37 1.56 1.65
C ARG A 19 -6.13 1.62 3.15
N ALA A 20 -5.56 0.56 3.72
CA ALA A 20 -5.24 0.53 5.15
C ALA A 20 -4.19 1.58 5.51
N LEU A 21 -3.19 1.77 4.65
CA LEU A 21 -2.15 2.80 4.86
C LEU A 21 -2.72 4.21 4.76
N ILE A 22 -3.63 4.45 3.82
CA ILE A 22 -4.32 5.75 3.72
C ILE A 22 -5.08 6.02 5.02
N GLY A 23 -5.80 5.02 5.54
CA GLY A 23 -6.53 5.15 6.80
C GLY A 23 -5.62 5.48 7.97
N ALA A 24 -4.48 4.81 8.08
CA ALA A 24 -3.50 5.05 9.14
C ALA A 24 -2.89 6.46 9.03
N ALA A 25 -2.52 6.85 7.81
CA ALA A 25 -1.94 8.17 7.56
C ALA A 25 -2.95 9.28 7.82
N ARG A 26 -4.21 9.06 7.42
CA ARG A 26 -5.29 10.01 7.70
C ARG A 26 -5.48 10.20 9.19
N ALA A 27 -5.52 9.12 9.95
CA ALA A 27 -5.69 9.20 11.40
C ALA A 27 -4.55 10.00 12.05
N GLN A 28 -3.33 9.79 11.59
CA GLN A 28 -2.17 10.53 12.09
C GLN A 28 -2.26 12.01 11.71
N TYR A 29 -2.66 12.32 10.48
CA TYR A 29 -2.86 13.68 10.02
C TYR A 29 -3.89 14.39 10.89
N GLU A 30 -5.01 13.72 11.16
CA GLU A 30 -6.11 14.32 11.96
C GLU A 30 -5.70 14.57 13.40
N ARG A 31 -4.82 13.76 13.96
CA ARG A 31 -4.28 14.01 15.30
C ARG A 31 -3.42 15.27 15.35
N GLU A 32 -2.72 15.57 14.28
CA GLU A 32 -1.81 16.73 14.25
C GLU A 32 -2.48 18.00 13.76
N TYR A 33 -3.39 17.91 12.80
CA TYR A 33 -3.91 19.06 12.07
C TYR A 33 -5.43 19.21 12.12
N GLY A 34 -6.14 18.25 12.73
CA GLY A 34 -7.60 18.29 12.80
C GLY A 34 -8.27 17.46 11.70
N ALA A 35 -9.58 17.38 11.78
CA ALA A 35 -10.39 16.52 10.93
C ALA A 35 -10.28 16.89 9.45
N VAL A 36 -10.22 15.85 8.61
CA VAL A 36 -10.31 16.00 7.15
C VAL A 36 -11.78 16.24 6.78
N GLY A 37 -12.04 17.23 5.93
CA GLY A 37 -13.38 17.71 5.64
C GLY A 37 -14.26 16.82 4.77
N GLY A 38 -13.72 15.75 4.19
CA GLY A 38 -14.49 14.81 3.37
C GLY A 38 -13.67 14.19 2.27
N PRO A 39 -14.30 13.35 1.41
CA PRO A 39 -13.56 12.62 0.38
C PRO A 39 -12.79 13.50 -0.61
N ALA A 40 -13.36 14.63 -1.01
CA ALA A 40 -12.68 15.54 -1.94
C ALA A 40 -11.44 16.16 -1.31
N GLU A 41 -11.54 16.57 -0.05
CA GLU A 41 -10.38 17.10 0.65
C GLU A 41 -9.31 16.05 0.89
N LEU A 42 -9.71 14.84 1.25
CA LEU A 42 -8.77 13.74 1.42
C LEU A 42 -8.01 13.46 0.12
N LEU A 43 -8.74 13.44 -1.01
CA LEU A 43 -8.11 13.21 -2.31
C LEU A 43 -7.10 14.31 -2.63
N ARG A 44 -7.44 15.56 -2.34
CA ARG A 44 -6.54 16.69 -2.55
C ARG A 44 -5.27 16.54 -1.70
N LEU A 45 -5.43 16.18 -0.42
CA LEU A 45 -4.30 15.97 0.47
C LEU A 45 -3.39 14.83 -0.01
N LEU A 46 -3.98 13.72 -0.43
CA LEU A 46 -3.23 12.58 -0.94
C LEU A 46 -2.41 12.95 -2.18
N SER A 47 -2.96 13.86 -3.00
CA SER A 47 -2.31 14.26 -4.26
C SER A 47 -1.27 15.35 -4.08
N GLU A 48 -1.47 16.26 -3.13
CA GLU A 48 -0.71 17.51 -3.06
C GLU A 48 0.09 17.73 -1.79
N ASP A 49 -0.36 17.13 -0.66
CA ASP A 49 0.25 17.42 0.64
C ASP A 49 1.47 16.52 0.89
N ALA A 50 2.54 17.15 1.37
CA ALA A 50 3.79 16.45 1.66
C ALA A 50 3.62 15.36 2.73
N PHE A 51 2.66 15.49 3.63
CA PHE A 51 2.41 14.52 4.67
C PHE A 51 2.09 13.13 4.10
N PHE A 52 1.41 13.09 2.94
CA PHE A 52 0.99 11.84 2.30
C PHE A 52 1.91 11.41 1.16
N GLU A 53 2.96 12.17 0.89
CA GLU A 53 3.85 11.93 -0.25
C GLU A 53 4.51 10.56 -0.21
N TRP A 54 4.82 10.06 0.97
CA TRP A 54 5.50 8.77 1.12
C TRP A 54 4.65 7.59 0.62
N LEU A 55 3.35 7.76 0.47
CA LEU A 55 2.45 6.71 -0.06
C LEU A 55 2.51 6.59 -1.58
N ARG A 56 3.02 7.59 -2.28
CA ARG A 56 2.98 7.65 -3.74
C ARG A 56 3.71 6.51 -4.45
N PRO A 57 4.86 6.02 -3.96
CA PRO A 57 5.49 4.88 -4.62
C PRO A 57 4.60 3.65 -4.71
N LEU A 58 3.82 3.38 -3.66
CA LEU A 58 2.88 2.27 -3.69
C LEU A 58 1.72 2.54 -4.66
N SER A 59 1.18 3.75 -4.65
CA SER A 59 0.11 4.14 -5.58
C SER A 59 0.55 3.97 -7.03
N ARG A 60 1.75 4.41 -7.36
CA ARG A 60 2.30 4.28 -8.71
C ARG A 60 2.47 2.82 -9.11
N MET A 61 2.97 2.01 -8.19
CA MET A 61 3.15 0.57 -8.44
C MET A 61 1.82 -0.11 -8.75
N ILE A 62 0.76 0.22 -7.99
CA ILE A 62 -0.57 -0.35 -8.19
C ILE A 62 -1.10 0.04 -9.58
N VAL A 63 -1.00 1.32 -9.94
CA VAL A 63 -1.46 1.80 -11.25
C VAL A 63 -0.71 1.09 -12.38
N GLU A 64 0.61 0.95 -12.24
CA GLU A 64 1.44 0.30 -13.23
C GLU A 64 1.06 -1.18 -13.42
N PHE A 65 0.90 -1.89 -12.31
CA PHE A 65 0.51 -3.30 -12.36
C PHE A 65 -0.90 -3.47 -12.95
N ASP A 66 -1.84 -2.59 -12.60
CA ASP A 66 -3.19 -2.65 -13.15
C ASP A 66 -3.20 -2.35 -14.66
N SER A 67 -2.41 -1.37 -15.07
CA SER A 67 -2.31 -0.99 -16.48
C SER A 67 -1.73 -2.11 -17.34
N GLU A 68 -0.71 -2.78 -16.83
CA GLU A 68 -0.01 -3.84 -17.55
C GLU A 68 -0.55 -5.24 -17.29
N GLN A 69 -1.50 -5.37 -16.38
CA GLN A 69 -2.06 -6.66 -15.95
C GLN A 69 -0.98 -7.62 -15.45
N THR A 70 0.01 -7.09 -14.76
CA THR A 70 1.16 -7.84 -14.26
C THR A 70 1.41 -7.56 -12.80
N VAL A 71 2.29 -8.35 -12.18
CA VAL A 71 2.85 -8.11 -10.86
C VAL A 71 4.31 -8.55 -10.87
N SER A 72 5.17 -7.72 -10.32
CA SER A 72 6.55 -8.09 -10.06
C SER A 72 6.74 -8.32 -8.57
N ARG A 73 6.94 -9.55 -8.16
CA ARG A 73 7.19 -9.89 -6.76
C ARG A 73 8.44 -9.17 -6.26
N ALA A 74 9.51 -9.16 -7.07
CA ALA A 74 10.75 -8.50 -6.69
C ALA A 74 10.56 -7.01 -6.45
N ALA A 75 9.73 -6.35 -7.28
CA ALA A 75 9.43 -4.93 -7.12
C ALA A 75 8.67 -4.66 -5.83
N VAL A 76 7.67 -5.50 -5.52
CA VAL A 76 6.92 -5.38 -4.27
C VAL A 76 7.84 -5.54 -3.06
N GLU A 77 8.66 -6.58 -3.05
CA GLU A 77 9.57 -6.83 -1.93
C GLU A 77 10.60 -5.72 -1.77
N ALA A 78 11.10 -5.18 -2.87
CA ALA A 78 12.04 -4.06 -2.82
C ALA A 78 11.40 -2.81 -2.20
N LEU A 79 10.14 -2.53 -2.56
CA LEU A 79 9.42 -1.38 -2.01
C LEU A 79 9.22 -1.50 -0.51
N LEU A 80 8.88 -2.70 -0.02
CA LEU A 80 8.55 -2.92 1.38
C LEU A 80 9.77 -3.04 2.29
N ARG A 81 10.96 -3.15 1.73
CA ARG A 81 12.18 -3.30 2.54
C ARG A 81 12.45 -2.04 3.35
N PRO A 82 12.90 -2.20 4.62
CA PRO A 82 13.25 -1.04 5.46
C PRO A 82 14.37 -0.17 4.89
N SER A 83 15.11 -0.65 3.91
CA SER A 83 16.16 0.12 3.26
C SER A 83 15.62 1.19 2.30
N SER A 84 14.36 1.08 1.86
CA SER A 84 13.74 2.12 1.02
C SER A 84 13.11 3.19 1.90
N LEU A 85 12.91 4.41 1.35
CA LEU A 85 12.22 5.47 2.08
C LEU A 85 10.79 5.07 2.43
N PHE A 86 10.07 4.46 1.49
CA PHE A 86 8.73 3.94 1.74
C PHE A 86 8.78 2.87 2.84
N GLY A 87 9.70 1.92 2.72
CA GLY A 87 9.80 0.79 3.65
C GLY A 87 10.08 1.22 5.09
N GLN A 88 10.83 2.29 5.30
CA GLN A 88 11.08 2.82 6.63
C GLN A 88 9.79 3.30 7.30
N ARG A 89 9.00 4.09 6.58
CA ARG A 89 7.71 4.58 7.07
C ARG A 89 6.73 3.43 7.23
N TYR A 90 6.70 2.54 6.26
CA TYR A 90 5.85 1.36 6.28
C TYR A 90 6.11 0.48 7.49
N SER A 91 7.37 0.23 7.82
CA SER A 91 7.74 -0.60 8.97
C SER A 91 7.21 -0.02 10.28
N ALA A 92 7.28 1.30 10.43
CA ALA A 92 6.78 1.97 11.62
C ALA A 92 5.25 1.83 11.73
N VAL A 93 4.53 2.08 10.65
CA VAL A 93 3.06 1.97 10.63
C VAL A 93 2.63 0.53 10.85
N LEU A 94 3.34 -0.42 10.26
CA LEU A 94 3.06 -1.86 10.39
C LEU A 94 3.07 -2.31 11.85
N GLN A 95 3.96 -1.77 12.66
CA GLN A 95 4.05 -2.12 14.07
C GLN A 95 2.92 -1.51 14.90
N GLU A 96 2.35 -0.40 14.47
CA GLU A 96 1.39 0.36 15.26
C GLU A 96 -0.07 0.10 14.87
N ASP A 97 -0.33 -0.30 13.62
CA ASP A 97 -1.70 -0.38 13.09
C ASP A 97 -2.08 -1.83 12.78
N PRO A 98 -3.05 -2.41 13.54
CA PRO A 98 -3.47 -3.80 13.32
C PRO A 98 -4.08 -4.05 11.94
N GLN A 99 -4.77 -3.06 11.35
CA GLN A 99 -5.36 -3.22 10.02
C GLN A 99 -4.26 -3.31 8.96
N VAL A 100 -3.23 -2.50 9.10
CA VAL A 100 -2.07 -2.57 8.20
C VAL A 100 -1.37 -3.92 8.37
N ALA A 101 -1.20 -4.38 9.60
CA ALA A 101 -0.60 -5.69 9.86
C ALA A 101 -1.39 -6.83 9.22
N GLY A 102 -2.72 -6.78 9.30
CA GLY A 102 -3.59 -7.78 8.67
C GLY A 102 -3.47 -7.76 7.14
N SER A 103 -3.48 -6.58 6.55
CA SER A 103 -3.32 -6.43 5.11
C SER A 103 -1.92 -6.87 4.65
N HIS A 104 -0.90 -6.60 5.45
CA HIS A 104 0.46 -7.06 5.18
C HIS A 104 0.52 -8.59 5.14
N ALA A 105 -0.08 -9.25 6.13
CA ALA A 105 -0.11 -10.70 6.18
C ALA A 105 -0.81 -11.30 4.95
N ARG A 106 -1.91 -10.68 4.53
CA ARG A 106 -2.62 -11.10 3.32
C ARG A 106 -1.75 -10.94 2.08
N LEU A 107 -1.04 -9.83 1.97
CA LEU A 107 -0.14 -9.60 0.85
C LEU A 107 1.01 -10.62 0.84
N ARG A 108 1.59 -10.92 2.01
CA ARG A 108 2.65 -11.93 2.09
C ARG A 108 2.15 -13.30 1.63
N GLY A 109 0.92 -13.65 2.00
CA GLY A 109 0.30 -14.89 1.54
C GLY A 109 0.11 -14.91 0.03
N ALA A 110 -0.36 -13.81 -0.54
CA ALA A 110 -0.55 -13.68 -1.98
C ALA A 110 0.78 -13.80 -2.75
N LEU A 111 1.83 -13.15 -2.24
CA LEU A 111 3.16 -13.23 -2.84
C LEU A 111 3.71 -14.65 -2.81
N LYS A 112 3.44 -15.38 -1.74
CA LYS A 112 3.84 -16.77 -1.61
C LYS A 112 3.19 -17.64 -2.67
N ARG A 113 1.89 -17.45 -2.89
CA ARG A 113 1.16 -18.19 -3.93
C ARG A 113 1.65 -17.82 -5.33
N LEU A 114 2.03 -16.60 -5.53
CA LEU A 114 2.59 -16.12 -6.80
C LEU A 114 3.92 -16.85 -7.09
N GLU A 115 4.75 -17.03 -6.07
CA GLU A 115 6.02 -17.73 -6.19
C GLU A 115 5.84 -19.19 -6.55
N MET A 116 4.78 -19.83 -6.06
CA MET A 116 4.54 -21.25 -6.25
C MET A 116 4.08 -21.62 -7.67
N ASN A 117 3.82 -20.63 -8.50
CA ASN A 117 3.47 -20.84 -9.89
C ASN A 117 4.62 -20.44 -10.80
#